data_4bb27f313c2bbc724a01c859f2e4fac4
#
_entry.id   4bb27f313c2bbc724a01c859f2e4fac4
#
_cell.length_a   1.000
_cell.length_b   1.000
_cell.length_c   1.000
_cell.angle_alpha   90.00
_cell.angle_beta   90.00
_cell.angle_gamma   90.00
#
_symmetry.space_group_name_H-M   'P 1'
#
loop_
_entity.id
_entity.type
_entity.pdbx_description
1 polymer ?
#
loop_
_entity_poly.entity_id
_entity_poly.type
_entity_poly.pdbx_seq_one_letter_code
_entity_poly.pdbx_strand_id
1 'polypeptide(L)'
;AISDSERRIELGGSLLVEKSDLPARSQYTALGHIHKPQRISKEYRAFYSGSPIQYSKNERTSSKSVYLVDLEPGQEPDVNQVLLDNYRPICLFRAKNIDQAMEICEERAGHDIFAYFEIETKDSIDLEAIRKMKKLMENIIEIKPILKGSQDMVKRKIVDISKASISQYFLDFYREENGGMDPRQDLIDLFNKLISKEDVDYETN
;
A
#
# COMPACT_ATOMS: atom_id res chain seq x y z
N ALA A 1 -8.56 -12.22 -9.39
CA ALA A 1 -7.17 -11.82 -9.20
C ALA A 1 -7.16 -10.53 -8.39
N ILE A 2 -6.41 -10.50 -7.32
CA ILE A 2 -6.25 -9.34 -6.44
C ILE A 2 -4.76 -9.25 -6.17
N SER A 3 -4.18 -8.04 -6.23
CA SER A 3 -2.86 -7.80 -5.69
C SER A 3 -2.95 -6.96 -4.42
N ASP A 4 -1.95 -7.04 -3.53
CA ASP A 4 -1.96 -6.37 -2.23
C ASP A 4 -1.84 -4.83 -2.33
N SER A 5 -1.66 -4.30 -3.54
CA SER A 5 -1.48 -2.88 -3.82
C SER A 5 -2.76 -2.14 -4.21
N GLU A 6 -3.82 -2.86 -4.59
CA GLU A 6 -5.08 -2.24 -4.98
C GLU A 6 -5.96 -1.96 -3.75
N ARG A 7 -6.58 -0.80 -3.75
CA ARG A 7 -7.67 -0.51 -2.81
C ARG A 7 -8.89 -1.38 -3.16
N ARG A 8 -9.45 -2.06 -2.17
CA ARG A 8 -10.77 -2.67 -2.32
C ARG A 8 -11.79 -1.55 -2.43
N ILE A 9 -12.34 -1.37 -3.61
CA ILE A 9 -13.47 -0.46 -3.80
C ILE A 9 -14.74 -1.26 -3.51
N GLU A 10 -15.09 -1.37 -2.24
CA GLU A 10 -16.40 -1.85 -1.79
C GLU A 10 -17.33 -0.64 -1.63
N LEU A 11 -17.77 -0.06 -2.72
CA LEU A 11 -18.85 0.90 -2.75
C LEU A 11 -20.11 0.21 -3.29
N GLY A 12 -20.94 -0.28 -2.40
CA GLY A 12 -22.37 -0.52 -2.60
C GLY A 12 -22.79 -1.41 -3.77
N GLY A 13 -22.12 -2.53 -4.01
CA GLY A 13 -22.50 -3.46 -5.06
C GLY A 13 -21.28 -4.07 -5.73
N SER A 14 -21.32 -5.35 -5.96
CA SER A 14 -20.24 -6.16 -6.51
C SER A 14 -19.67 -5.56 -7.80
N LEU A 15 -18.48 -4.98 -7.74
CA LEU A 15 -17.67 -4.61 -8.90
C LEU A 15 -16.85 -5.81 -9.41
N LEU A 16 -17.18 -7.01 -9.00
CA LEU A 16 -16.56 -8.23 -9.46
C LEU A 16 -17.22 -8.64 -10.79
N VAL A 17 -16.41 -8.71 -11.83
CA VAL A 17 -16.80 -9.29 -13.11
C VAL A 17 -16.49 -10.77 -13.08
N GLU A 18 -17.48 -11.60 -13.35
CA GLU A 18 -17.30 -13.04 -13.44
C GLU A 18 -16.48 -13.39 -14.69
N LYS A 19 -15.69 -14.47 -14.63
CA LYS A 19 -14.89 -14.89 -15.79
C LYS A 19 -15.76 -15.22 -17.00
N SER A 20 -16.98 -15.70 -16.77
CA SER A 20 -18.00 -15.98 -17.79
C SER A 20 -18.45 -14.75 -18.57
N ASP A 21 -18.29 -13.55 -18.00
CA ASP A 21 -18.68 -12.29 -18.65
C ASP A 21 -17.60 -11.78 -19.61
N LEU A 22 -16.42 -12.42 -19.60
CA LEU A 22 -15.35 -12.09 -20.53
C LEU A 22 -15.70 -12.58 -21.96
N PRO A 23 -15.31 -11.84 -23.02
CA PRO A 23 -15.66 -12.18 -24.38
C PRO A 23 -14.89 -13.44 -24.86
N ALA A 24 -15.56 -14.60 -24.79
CA ALA A 24 -14.96 -15.89 -25.14
C ALA A 24 -14.50 -16.03 -26.59
N ARG A 25 -15.04 -15.18 -27.51
CA ARG A 25 -14.70 -15.21 -28.95
C ARG A 25 -13.58 -14.25 -29.34
N SER A 26 -13.09 -13.41 -28.41
CA SER A 26 -11.98 -12.51 -28.70
C SER A 26 -10.66 -13.28 -28.73
N GLN A 27 -9.75 -12.90 -29.63
CA GLN A 27 -8.39 -13.45 -29.65
C GLN A 27 -7.59 -12.98 -28.46
N TYR A 28 -7.85 -11.76 -27.95
CA TYR A 28 -7.16 -11.17 -26.81
C TYR A 28 -8.10 -10.24 -26.04
N THR A 29 -8.05 -10.30 -24.70
CA THR A 29 -8.80 -9.41 -23.83
C THR A 29 -7.80 -8.70 -22.91
N ALA A 30 -7.61 -7.39 -23.15
CA ALA A 30 -6.79 -6.55 -22.27
C ALA A 30 -7.60 -6.11 -21.07
N LEU A 31 -7.08 -6.34 -19.88
CA LEU A 31 -7.67 -5.95 -18.59
C LEU A 31 -6.79 -4.91 -17.91
N GLY A 32 -7.44 -3.95 -17.26
CA GLY A 32 -6.80 -2.91 -16.45
C GLY A 32 -7.06 -3.06 -14.96
N HIS A 33 -6.68 -2.04 -14.17
CA HIS A 33 -6.87 -1.94 -12.72
C HIS A 33 -5.85 -2.73 -11.87
N ILE A 34 -5.55 -3.97 -12.18
CA ILE A 34 -4.61 -4.78 -11.38
C ILE A 34 -3.16 -4.44 -11.73
N HIS A 35 -2.37 -4.05 -10.73
CA HIS A 35 -0.99 -3.58 -10.92
C HIS A 35 0.03 -4.69 -11.17
N LYS A 36 -0.32 -5.95 -10.90
CA LYS A 36 0.54 -7.09 -11.14
C LYS A 36 0.24 -7.73 -12.49
N PRO A 37 1.24 -7.88 -13.39
CA PRO A 37 1.06 -8.58 -14.65
C PRO A 37 0.61 -10.01 -14.42
N GLN A 38 -0.48 -10.43 -15.05
CA GLN A 38 -0.98 -11.79 -14.89
C GLN A 38 -1.97 -12.18 -15.99
N ARG A 39 -1.97 -13.46 -16.34
CA ARG A 39 -2.98 -14.07 -17.18
C ARG A 39 -4.10 -14.63 -16.29
N ILE A 40 -5.33 -14.25 -16.56
CA ILE A 40 -6.50 -14.69 -15.77
C ILE A 40 -6.97 -16.07 -16.18
N SER A 41 -7.05 -16.31 -17.49
CA SER A 41 -7.58 -17.54 -18.04
C SER A 41 -6.94 -17.85 -19.39
N LYS A 42 -6.65 -19.12 -19.62
CA LYS A 42 -6.23 -19.61 -20.95
C LYS A 42 -7.39 -19.58 -21.93
N GLU A 43 -8.59 -19.88 -21.46
CA GLU A 43 -9.80 -19.99 -22.26
C GLU A 43 -10.22 -18.63 -22.85
N TYR A 44 -10.25 -17.59 -22.01
CA TYR A 44 -10.67 -16.25 -22.41
C TYR A 44 -9.53 -15.36 -22.93
N ARG A 45 -8.29 -15.88 -22.94
CA ARG A 45 -7.10 -15.13 -23.36
C ARG A 45 -7.03 -13.72 -22.74
N ALA A 46 -7.37 -13.63 -21.46
CA ALA A 46 -7.50 -12.39 -20.72
C ALA A 46 -6.27 -12.13 -19.86
N PHE A 47 -5.72 -10.91 -19.97
CA PHE A 47 -4.46 -10.52 -19.37
C PHE A 47 -4.56 -9.16 -18.70
N TYR A 48 -4.00 -9.03 -17.51
CA TYR A 48 -3.63 -7.76 -16.91
C TYR A 48 -2.17 -7.46 -17.25
N SER A 49 -1.89 -6.35 -17.89
CA SER A 49 -0.52 -5.91 -18.19
C SER A 49 0.22 -5.44 -16.93
N GLY A 50 -0.52 -5.11 -15.89
CA GLY A 50 0.03 -4.48 -14.71
C GLY A 50 0.15 -2.95 -14.86
N SER A 51 0.84 -2.34 -13.91
CA SER A 51 1.18 -0.92 -13.97
C SER A 51 2.60 -0.71 -14.51
N PRO A 52 2.86 0.39 -15.25
CA PRO A 52 4.18 0.66 -15.80
C PRO A 52 5.21 1.07 -14.75
N ILE A 53 4.78 1.54 -13.59
CA ILE A 53 5.62 1.95 -12.46
C ILE A 53 5.12 1.31 -11.16
N GLN A 54 5.93 1.37 -10.11
CA GLN A 54 5.53 0.97 -8.76
C GLN A 54 4.69 2.08 -8.11
N TYR A 55 3.53 1.74 -7.53
CA TYR A 55 2.64 2.68 -6.85
C TYR A 55 2.67 2.54 -5.33
N SER A 56 3.13 1.42 -4.80
CA SER A 56 3.11 1.15 -3.37
C SER A 56 4.34 0.41 -2.88
N LYS A 57 4.58 0.50 -1.58
CA LYS A 57 5.64 -0.23 -0.86
C LYS A 57 5.59 -1.75 -1.11
N ASN A 58 4.41 -2.32 -1.30
CA ASN A 58 4.23 -3.75 -1.55
C ASN A 58 4.70 -4.18 -2.95
N GLU A 59 4.78 -3.24 -3.88
CA GLU A 59 5.22 -3.49 -5.25
C GLU A 59 6.74 -3.39 -5.45
N ARG A 60 7.51 -3.01 -4.41
CA ARG A 60 8.96 -2.77 -4.50
C ARG A 60 9.79 -3.93 -5.05
N THR A 61 9.27 -5.16 -4.92
CA THR A 61 9.92 -6.39 -5.44
C THR A 61 9.30 -6.87 -6.75
N SER A 62 8.30 -6.16 -7.27
CA SER A 62 7.60 -6.55 -8.50
C SER A 62 8.28 -5.93 -9.70
N SER A 63 8.65 -6.76 -10.67
CA SER A 63 9.05 -6.30 -11.99
C SER A 63 7.85 -5.70 -12.72
N LYS A 64 8.05 -4.56 -13.37
CA LYS A 64 7.03 -3.89 -14.19
C LYS A 64 7.20 -4.28 -15.64
N SER A 65 6.08 -4.34 -16.37
CA SER A 65 6.09 -4.78 -17.76
C SER A 65 4.91 -4.23 -18.54
N VAL A 66 5.03 -4.34 -19.86
CA VAL A 66 3.94 -4.21 -20.82
C VAL A 66 3.84 -5.51 -21.61
N TYR A 67 2.70 -5.73 -22.25
CA TYR A 67 2.55 -6.80 -23.24
C TYR A 67 2.59 -6.23 -24.65
N LEU A 68 3.43 -6.81 -25.48
CA LEU A 68 3.38 -6.66 -26.93
C LEU A 68 2.52 -7.80 -27.47
N VAL A 69 1.47 -7.45 -28.20
CA VAL A 69 0.47 -8.43 -28.66
C VAL A 69 0.33 -8.36 -30.18
N ASP A 70 0.65 -9.46 -30.84
CA ASP A 70 0.46 -9.63 -32.28
C ASP A 70 -0.75 -10.53 -32.53
N LEU A 71 -1.66 -10.05 -33.39
CA LEU A 71 -2.92 -10.71 -33.69
C LEU A 71 -3.04 -10.99 -35.20
N GLU A 72 -3.27 -12.24 -35.55
CA GLU A 72 -3.58 -12.66 -36.91
C GLU A 72 -4.96 -13.35 -36.95
N PRO A 73 -5.77 -13.11 -37.98
CA PRO A 73 -7.08 -13.74 -38.07
C PRO A 73 -7.02 -15.26 -38.01
N GLY A 74 -7.80 -15.87 -37.14
CA GLY A 74 -7.88 -17.34 -36.98
C GLY A 74 -6.71 -18.00 -36.27
N GLN A 75 -5.73 -17.24 -35.78
CA GLN A 75 -4.60 -17.75 -35.01
C GLN A 75 -4.71 -17.42 -33.51
N GLU A 76 -3.94 -18.14 -32.69
CA GLU A 76 -3.74 -17.76 -31.29
C GLU A 76 -2.92 -16.47 -31.21
N PRO A 77 -3.20 -15.57 -30.25
CA PRO A 77 -2.44 -14.35 -30.08
C PRO A 77 -1.01 -14.65 -29.65
N ASP A 78 -0.04 -13.99 -30.25
CA ASP A 78 1.32 -13.93 -29.72
C ASP A 78 1.44 -12.82 -28.69
N VAL A 79 1.69 -13.19 -27.43
CA VAL A 79 1.66 -12.27 -26.30
C VAL A 79 3.02 -12.29 -25.61
N ASN A 80 3.83 -11.28 -25.88
CA ASN A 80 5.20 -11.13 -25.39
C ASN A 80 5.26 -10.12 -24.23
N GLN A 81 5.76 -10.55 -23.08
CA GLN A 81 5.99 -9.68 -21.94
C GLN A 81 7.33 -8.94 -22.09
N VAL A 82 7.29 -7.62 -22.13
CA VAL A 82 8.45 -6.75 -22.17
C VAL A 82 8.65 -6.11 -20.81
N LEU A 83 9.76 -6.39 -20.14
CA LEU A 83 10.10 -5.81 -18.84
C LEU A 83 10.46 -4.33 -19.02
N LEU A 84 10.02 -3.53 -18.06
CA LEU A 84 10.31 -2.10 -17.98
C LEU A 84 11.34 -1.83 -16.88
N ASP A 85 12.29 -0.97 -17.17
CA ASP A 85 13.20 -0.43 -16.18
C ASP A 85 12.48 0.55 -15.25
N ASN A 86 12.71 0.37 -13.96
CA ASN A 86 12.09 1.22 -12.93
C ASN A 86 13.00 2.40 -12.64
N TYR A 87 12.86 3.49 -13.39
CA TYR A 87 13.76 4.64 -13.30
C TYR A 87 13.77 5.32 -11.92
N ARG A 88 12.65 5.19 -11.16
CA ARG A 88 12.53 5.68 -9.79
C ARG A 88 11.92 4.58 -8.90
N PRO A 89 12.72 3.60 -8.47
CA PRO A 89 12.22 2.47 -7.70
C PRO A 89 11.80 2.88 -6.28
N ILE A 90 10.83 2.14 -5.74
CA ILE A 90 10.45 2.22 -4.33
C ILE A 90 11.41 1.37 -3.52
N CYS A 91 12.07 1.97 -2.54
CA CYS A 91 12.99 1.33 -1.62
C CYS A 91 12.47 1.36 -0.19
N LEU A 92 12.61 0.25 0.54
CA LEU A 92 12.33 0.17 1.97
C LEU A 92 13.64 -0.01 2.72
N PHE A 93 13.98 0.95 3.56
CA PHE A 93 15.14 0.96 4.43
C PHE A 93 14.73 0.63 5.86
N ARG A 94 15.48 -0.27 6.48
CA ARG A 94 15.33 -0.62 7.90
C ARG A 94 16.54 -0.15 8.65
N ALA A 95 16.31 0.64 9.70
CA ALA A 95 17.37 1.19 10.54
C ALA A 95 17.15 0.81 12.02
N LYS A 96 18.23 0.44 12.71
CA LYS A 96 18.21 0.06 14.12
C LYS A 96 18.06 1.26 15.08
N ASN A 97 18.26 2.46 14.56
CA ASN A 97 18.13 3.73 15.27
C ASN A 97 18.11 4.88 14.27
N ILE A 98 17.93 6.09 14.79
CA ILE A 98 17.87 7.30 13.96
C ILE A 98 19.23 7.64 13.31
N ASP A 99 20.35 7.34 13.98
CA ASP A 99 21.68 7.64 13.44
C ASP A 99 21.94 6.82 12.19
N GLN A 100 21.63 5.51 12.22
CA GLN A 100 21.73 4.65 11.04
C GLN A 100 20.77 5.11 9.91
N ALA A 101 19.59 5.61 10.24
CA ALA A 101 18.69 6.14 9.24
C ALA A 101 19.24 7.40 8.57
N MET A 102 19.94 8.25 9.33
CA MET A 102 20.65 9.42 8.80
C MET A 102 21.81 9.02 7.89
N GLU A 103 22.63 8.04 8.28
CA GLU A 103 23.71 7.48 7.45
C GLU A 103 23.15 6.99 6.10
N ILE A 104 22.04 6.25 6.11
CA ILE A 104 21.38 5.79 4.88
C ILE A 104 20.92 6.99 4.03
N CYS A 105 20.38 8.04 4.64
CA CYS A 105 19.98 9.24 3.91
C CYS A 105 21.20 9.94 3.26
N GLU A 106 22.34 9.99 3.93
CA GLU A 106 23.57 10.57 3.40
C GLU A 106 24.13 9.74 2.23
N GLU A 107 24.19 8.41 2.39
CA GLU A 107 24.65 7.49 1.35
C GLU A 107 23.76 7.51 0.10
N ARG A 108 22.47 7.74 0.26
CA ARG A 108 21.47 7.76 -0.80
C ARG A 108 21.07 9.14 -1.27
N ALA A 109 21.72 10.18 -0.77
CA ALA A 109 21.47 11.55 -1.20
C ALA A 109 21.69 11.69 -2.72
N GLY A 110 20.72 12.31 -3.39
CA GLY A 110 20.77 12.51 -4.84
C GLY A 110 20.38 11.29 -5.69
N HIS A 111 20.08 10.13 -5.09
CA HIS A 111 19.53 9.01 -5.83
C HIS A 111 18.05 9.22 -6.16
N ASP A 112 17.65 8.91 -7.39
CA ASP A 112 16.26 9.07 -7.84
C ASP A 112 15.41 7.86 -7.44
N ILE A 113 15.07 7.78 -6.16
CA ILE A 113 14.29 6.71 -5.55
C ILE A 113 13.17 7.27 -4.68
N PHE A 114 12.08 6.52 -4.50
CA PHE A 114 11.09 6.76 -3.44
C PHE A 114 11.46 5.94 -2.20
N ALA A 115 11.64 6.59 -1.06
CA ALA A 115 12.12 5.95 0.16
C ALA A 115 11.04 5.79 1.22
N TYR A 116 10.95 4.60 1.78
CA TYR A 116 10.23 4.27 3.00
C TYR A 116 11.24 3.88 4.07
N PHE A 117 11.07 4.38 5.29
CA PHE A 117 11.92 4.05 6.43
C PHE A 117 11.12 3.34 7.52
N GLU A 118 11.64 2.22 8.01
CA GLU A 118 11.23 1.55 9.24
C GLU A 118 12.38 1.69 10.25
N ILE A 119 12.19 2.49 11.31
CA ILE A 119 13.26 2.85 12.25
C ILE A 119 12.94 2.28 13.63
N GLU A 120 13.79 1.40 14.15
CA GLU A 120 13.65 0.91 15.51
C GLU A 120 13.89 2.06 16.52
N THR A 121 12.96 2.24 17.44
CA THR A 121 13.02 3.29 18.46
C THR A 121 12.37 2.82 19.75
N LYS A 122 12.64 3.54 20.86
CA LYS A 122 11.93 3.34 22.14
C LYS A 122 10.75 4.29 22.28
N ASP A 123 10.84 5.45 21.61
CA ASP A 123 9.88 6.54 21.69
C ASP A 123 9.55 7.07 20.28
N SER A 124 8.76 8.13 20.20
CA SER A 124 8.51 8.85 18.95
C SER A 124 9.80 9.43 18.37
N ILE A 125 9.89 9.44 17.04
CA ILE A 125 11.03 10.05 16.35
C ILE A 125 10.89 11.59 16.42
N ASP A 126 11.99 12.25 16.79
CA ASP A 126 12.02 13.71 16.88
C ASP A 126 11.74 14.39 15.52
N LEU A 127 10.95 15.45 15.56
CA LEU A 127 10.59 16.22 14.36
C LEU A 127 11.81 16.85 13.67
N GLU A 128 12.85 17.22 14.44
CA GLU A 128 14.07 17.77 13.87
C GLU A 128 14.83 16.71 13.08
N ALA A 129 14.91 15.50 13.58
CA ALA A 129 15.49 14.36 12.86
C ALA A 129 14.75 14.05 11.55
N ILE A 130 13.41 14.04 11.58
CA ILE A 130 12.59 13.87 10.37
C ILE A 130 12.86 14.97 9.34
N ARG A 131 12.98 16.21 9.78
CA ARG A 131 13.29 17.35 8.87
C ARG A 131 14.69 17.23 8.26
N LYS A 132 15.69 16.80 9.04
CA LYS A 132 17.04 16.55 8.53
C LYS A 132 17.06 15.42 7.49
N MET A 133 16.40 14.30 7.76
CA MET A 133 16.27 13.19 6.80
C MET A 133 15.64 13.68 5.48
N LYS A 134 14.50 14.38 5.55
CA LYS A 134 13.81 14.91 4.36
C LYS A 134 14.62 15.96 3.60
N LYS A 135 15.53 16.67 4.26
CA LYS A 135 16.46 17.61 3.60
C LYS A 135 17.56 16.88 2.82
N LEU A 136 18.01 15.73 3.32
CA LEU A 136 19.01 14.89 2.66
C LEU A 136 18.42 14.08 1.50
N MET A 137 17.18 13.61 1.67
CA MET A 137 16.45 12.84 0.67
C MET A 137 15.04 13.42 0.49
N GLU A 138 14.79 14.11 -0.60
CA GLU A 138 13.51 14.78 -0.87
C GLU A 138 12.34 13.82 -1.07
N ASN A 139 12.59 12.60 -1.57
CA ASN A 139 11.57 11.62 -1.93
C ASN A 139 11.30 10.59 -0.82
N ILE A 140 11.42 10.97 0.45
CA ILE A 140 10.97 10.13 1.57
C ILE A 140 9.45 10.21 1.66
N ILE A 141 8.79 9.07 1.38
CA ILE A 141 7.32 8.95 1.39
C ILE A 141 6.81 8.74 2.83
N GLU A 142 7.46 7.84 3.56
CA GLU A 142 7.05 7.45 4.90
C GLU A 142 8.26 7.23 5.81
N ILE A 143 8.15 7.65 7.07
CA ILE A 143 9.06 7.27 8.15
C ILE A 143 8.21 6.65 9.25
N LYS A 144 8.34 5.32 9.42
CA LYS A 144 7.58 4.54 10.39
C LYS A 144 8.47 4.16 11.59
N PRO A 145 8.14 4.59 12.83
CA PRO A 145 8.81 4.10 14.02
C PRO A 145 8.40 2.66 14.31
N ILE A 146 9.35 1.81 14.68
CA ILE A 146 9.14 0.43 15.12
C ILE A 146 9.60 0.33 16.58
N LEU A 147 8.67 0.12 17.50
CA LEU A 147 9.01 -0.01 18.92
C LEU A 147 9.75 -1.32 19.19
N LYS A 148 10.90 -1.23 19.88
CA LYS A 148 11.63 -2.42 20.34
C LYS A 148 10.80 -3.17 21.38
N GLY A 149 10.43 -4.41 21.06
CA GLY A 149 9.66 -5.29 21.94
C GLY A 149 8.22 -5.55 21.50
N SER A 150 7.73 -4.89 20.43
CA SER A 150 6.36 -5.09 19.95
C SER A 150 6.19 -6.24 18.94
N GLN A 151 7.26 -6.94 18.55
CA GLN A 151 7.18 -8.02 17.55
C GLN A 151 6.32 -9.23 17.98
N ASP A 152 6.03 -9.41 19.27
CA ASP A 152 5.22 -10.53 19.77
C ASP A 152 3.73 -10.22 19.95
N MET A 153 3.27 -8.98 19.75
CA MET A 153 1.90 -8.58 20.04
C MET A 153 0.98 -8.45 18.82
N VAL A 154 1.49 -8.57 17.59
CA VAL A 154 0.63 -8.54 16.40
C VAL A 154 0.21 -9.96 15.99
N LYS A 155 -0.24 -10.77 16.93
CA LYS A 155 -1.24 -11.79 16.62
C LYS A 155 -2.56 -11.04 16.49
N ARG A 156 -3.02 -10.85 15.24
CA ARG A 156 -4.36 -10.35 14.94
C ARG A 156 -5.38 -11.04 15.84
N LYS A 157 -5.73 -10.44 16.96
CA LYS A 157 -7.01 -10.72 17.59
C LYS A 157 -8.03 -10.26 16.57
N ILE A 158 -8.77 -11.20 16.02
CA ILE A 158 -10.06 -10.90 15.40
C ILE A 158 -10.89 -10.32 16.54
N VAL A 159 -10.94 -8.99 16.63
CA VAL A 159 -11.73 -8.31 17.63
C VAL A 159 -13.17 -8.52 17.22
N ASP A 160 -13.94 -9.13 18.11
CA ASP A 160 -15.38 -9.29 17.92
C ASP A 160 -16.01 -7.89 17.87
N ILE A 161 -16.40 -7.49 16.66
CA ILE A 161 -16.90 -6.15 16.32
C ILE A 161 -18.08 -5.71 17.19
N SER A 162 -18.79 -6.67 17.80
CA SER A 162 -19.99 -6.42 18.60
C SER A 162 -19.76 -5.79 19.98
N LYS A 163 -18.52 -5.68 20.47
CA LYS A 163 -18.22 -5.32 21.87
C LYS A 163 -17.23 -4.17 22.07
N ALA A 164 -16.53 -3.73 21.05
CA ALA A 164 -15.58 -2.64 21.15
C ALA A 164 -16.22 -1.30 20.73
N SER A 165 -15.99 -0.23 21.51
CA SER A 165 -16.41 1.10 21.11
C SER A 165 -15.58 1.61 19.93
N ILE A 166 -16.13 2.54 19.14
CA ILE A 166 -15.41 3.20 18.04
C ILE A 166 -14.07 3.79 18.52
N SER A 167 -14.05 4.33 19.74
CA SER A 167 -12.81 4.84 20.36
C SER A 167 -11.75 3.76 20.55
N GLN A 168 -12.14 2.53 20.90
CA GLN A 168 -11.20 1.43 21.03
C GLN A 168 -10.63 1.01 19.65
N TYR A 169 -11.45 1.00 18.60
CA TYR A 169 -10.98 0.75 17.23
C TYR A 169 -9.98 1.79 16.78
N PHE A 170 -10.21 3.06 17.10
CA PHE A 170 -9.25 4.13 16.80
C PHE A 170 -7.91 3.90 17.50
N LEU A 171 -7.91 3.56 18.78
CA LEU A 171 -6.69 3.28 19.54
C LEU A 171 -5.92 2.10 18.94
N ASP A 172 -6.61 1.01 18.63
CA ASP A 172 -5.98 -0.20 18.08
C ASP A 172 -5.45 0.04 16.67
N PHE A 173 -6.19 0.74 15.83
CA PHE A 173 -5.75 1.17 14.50
C PHE A 173 -4.52 2.08 14.59
N TYR A 174 -4.57 3.09 15.47
CA TYR A 174 -3.45 4.01 15.63
C TYR A 174 -2.17 3.29 16.07
N ARG A 175 -2.27 2.36 17.01
CA ARG A 175 -1.15 1.51 17.46
C ARG A 175 -0.61 0.66 16.32
N GLU A 176 -1.47 0.04 15.53
CA GLU A 176 -1.06 -0.79 14.39
C GLU A 176 -0.27 0.03 13.36
N GLU A 177 -0.75 1.23 13.03
CA GLU A 177 -0.11 2.10 12.04
C GLU A 177 1.14 2.81 12.56
N ASN A 178 1.27 3.02 13.88
CA ASN A 178 2.37 3.76 14.49
C ASN A 178 3.33 2.88 15.33
N GLY A 179 3.47 1.60 14.95
CA GLY A 179 4.46 0.69 15.56
C GLY A 179 4.20 0.36 17.03
N GLY A 180 2.93 0.40 17.46
CA GLY A 180 2.50 0.10 18.82
C GLY A 180 2.43 1.30 19.77
N MET A 181 2.70 2.52 19.28
CA MET A 181 2.59 3.74 20.08
C MET A 181 1.15 4.15 20.33
N ASP A 182 0.86 4.64 21.51
CA ASP A 182 -0.42 5.25 21.84
C ASP A 182 -0.55 6.65 21.21
N PRO A 183 -1.77 7.03 20.77
CA PRO A 183 -2.01 8.40 20.35
C PRO A 183 -1.89 9.36 21.53
N ARG A 184 -1.45 10.59 21.27
CA ARG A 184 -1.43 11.65 22.28
C ARG A 184 -2.84 11.98 22.73
N GLN A 185 -2.99 12.44 23.97
CA GLN A 185 -4.29 12.71 24.58
C GLN A 185 -5.10 13.75 23.79
N ASP A 186 -4.45 14.77 23.24
CA ASP A 186 -5.09 15.79 22.41
C ASP A 186 -5.74 15.20 21.13
N LEU A 187 -5.14 14.16 20.55
CA LEU A 187 -5.68 13.45 19.40
C LEU A 187 -6.87 12.57 19.76
N ILE A 188 -6.81 11.92 20.93
CA ILE A 188 -7.93 11.14 21.47
C ILE A 188 -9.14 12.05 21.74
N ASP A 189 -8.92 13.20 22.35
CA ASP A 189 -9.95 14.18 22.66
C ASP A 189 -10.57 14.75 21.39
N LEU A 190 -9.77 15.03 20.37
CA LEU A 190 -10.25 15.49 19.06
C LEU A 190 -11.10 14.41 18.39
N PHE A 191 -10.65 13.16 18.40
CA PHE A 191 -11.38 12.04 17.82
C PHE A 191 -12.75 11.85 18.48
N ASN A 192 -12.78 11.83 19.82
CA ASN A 192 -14.03 11.71 20.57
C ASN A 192 -14.99 12.88 20.32
N LYS A 193 -14.46 14.10 20.16
CA LYS A 193 -15.25 15.28 19.82
C LYS A 193 -15.87 15.22 18.43
N LEU A 194 -15.17 14.61 17.47
CA LEU A 194 -15.69 14.44 16.11
C LEU A 194 -16.84 13.43 16.09
N ILE A 195 -16.67 12.28 16.73
CA ILE A 195 -17.72 11.25 16.83
C ILE A 195 -18.97 11.80 17.49
N SER A 196 -18.83 12.49 18.63
CA SER A 196 -19.99 13.05 19.35
C SER A 196 -20.73 14.14 18.59
N LYS A 197 -20.15 14.72 17.54
CA LYS A 197 -20.83 15.66 16.63
C LYS A 197 -21.60 14.97 15.52
N GLU A 198 -21.11 13.83 15.01
CA GLU A 198 -21.82 13.07 13.97
C GLU A 198 -23.10 12.41 14.51
N ASP A 199 -23.12 11.98 15.79
CA ASP A 199 -24.33 11.43 16.41
C ASP A 199 -25.49 12.45 16.55
N VAL A 200 -25.20 13.74 16.47
CA VAL A 200 -26.23 14.81 16.56
C VAL A 200 -26.89 15.10 15.21
N ASP A 201 -26.21 14.83 14.08
CA ASP A 201 -26.73 15.14 12.74
C ASP A 201 -27.62 14.03 12.15
N TYR A 202 -27.63 12.83 12.72
CA TYR A 202 -28.49 11.71 12.28
C TYR A 202 -29.85 11.64 12.98
N GLU A 203 -30.07 12.40 14.07
CA GLU A 203 -31.37 12.44 14.79
C GLU A 203 -32.31 13.57 14.35
N THR A 204 -31.94 14.36 13.33
CA THR A 204 -32.75 15.52 12.89
C THR A 204 -33.05 15.54 11.39
N ASN A 205 -33.41 14.37 10.80
CA ASN A 205 -34.10 14.35 9.50
C ASN A 205 -35.01 13.14 9.40
#